data_41705a0d35f8afdda64b085e03ae6fdc
#
_entry.id   41705a0d35f8afdda64b085e03ae6fdc
#
_cell.length_a   1.000
_cell.length_b   1.000
_cell.length_c   1.000
_cell.angle_alpha   90.00
_cell.angle_beta   90.00
_cell.angle_gamma   90.00
#
_symmetry.space_group_name_H-M   'P 1'
#
loop_
_entity.id
_entity.type
_entity.pdbx_description
1 polymer ?
#
loop_
_entity_poly.entity_id
_entity_poly.type
_entity_poly.pdbx_seq_one_letter_code
_entity_poly.pdbx_strand_id
1 'polypeptide(L)'
;MQLWDKLAEYAKNFSSYRTTMDFGDVAEILIIAVLLYYTLVWMKTTRAWILLKGLIVILAFLLLAYFFRMTTILWMAQNVLGFAVTALIVVLQPELRKALEELGKKNIISSVLPFDNSHRVNEEFSEKTINEITKACVEMGKVRTGALIVIEQKVSLRDYERTGIDVDGIVTSQLLINIFEHNTQLHDGAVIIQGNRVVSATCYLPLSDNLGLSKELGTRHRAGVGISEITDSLTIIVSEETGKISVAYEGELERNLDADSLRDRMHKILNNPVEEHKNLRIWKGRSRDKK
;
A
#
# COMPACT_ATOMS: atom_id res chain seq x y z
N MET A 1 -31.44 22.98 22.16
CA MET A 1 -31.78 24.35 21.82
C MET A 1 -30.55 25.17 21.45
N GLN A 2 -29.49 25.20 22.27
CA GLN A 2 -28.26 26.00 22.01
C GLN A 2 -27.46 25.68 20.73
N LEU A 3 -27.48 24.45 20.24
CA LEU A 3 -26.69 24.05 19.05
C LEU A 3 -27.36 24.52 17.75
N TRP A 4 -28.66 24.50 17.70
CA TRP A 4 -29.43 24.96 16.56
C TRP A 4 -29.48 26.50 16.48
N ASP A 5 -29.48 27.17 17.62
CA ASP A 5 -29.37 28.64 17.66
C ASP A 5 -27.99 29.08 17.16
N LYS A 6 -26.94 28.36 17.52
CA LYS A 6 -25.59 28.61 16.98
C LYS A 6 -25.50 28.32 15.48
N LEU A 7 -26.08 27.24 14.98
CA LEU A 7 -26.09 26.94 13.56
C LEU A 7 -26.91 27.95 12.76
N ALA A 8 -28.02 28.39 13.30
CA ALA A 8 -28.83 29.48 12.70
C ALA A 8 -28.07 30.82 12.71
N GLU A 9 -27.33 31.10 13.76
CA GLU A 9 -26.47 32.28 13.87
C GLU A 9 -25.30 32.21 12.88
N TYR A 10 -24.64 31.04 12.72
CA TYR A 10 -23.61 30.81 11.69
C TYR A 10 -24.19 30.96 10.28
N ALA A 11 -25.38 30.41 10.00
CA ALA A 11 -26.02 30.56 8.71
C ALA A 11 -26.42 32.02 8.41
N LYS A 12 -26.81 32.78 9.44
CA LYS A 12 -27.14 34.20 9.31
C LYS A 12 -25.88 35.05 9.12
N ASN A 13 -24.78 34.72 9.82
CA ASN A 13 -23.49 35.35 9.62
C ASN A 13 -22.88 35.02 8.26
N PHE A 14 -23.07 33.80 7.74
CA PHE A 14 -22.65 33.41 6.39
C PHE A 14 -23.37 34.23 5.30
N SER A 15 -24.63 34.57 5.50
CA SER A 15 -25.38 35.48 4.62
C SER A 15 -24.90 36.94 4.66
N SER A 16 -24.22 37.34 5.74
CA SER A 16 -23.66 38.69 5.94
C SER A 16 -22.27 38.87 5.32
N TYR A 17 -21.58 37.79 5.02
CA TYR A 17 -20.26 37.80 4.35
C TYR A 17 -20.34 38.04 2.83
N ARG A 18 -21.41 38.70 2.38
CA ARG A 18 -21.56 39.10 0.98
C ARG A 18 -20.77 40.38 0.70
N THR A 19 -19.47 40.32 0.92
CA THR A 19 -18.56 41.41 0.55
C THR A 19 -17.60 40.87 -0.50
N THR A 20 -17.67 41.47 -1.71
CA THR A 20 -16.69 41.41 -2.81
C THR A 20 -15.83 40.15 -2.84
N MET A 21 -16.19 39.17 -3.69
CA MET A 21 -15.31 38.02 -3.96
C MET A 21 -13.96 38.53 -4.39
N ASP A 22 -12.98 38.40 -3.51
CA ASP A 22 -11.59 38.64 -3.84
C ASP A 22 -10.99 37.41 -4.52
N PHE A 23 -9.91 37.60 -5.28
CA PHE A 23 -9.21 36.52 -5.95
C PHE A 23 -8.75 35.42 -4.95
N GLY A 24 -8.48 35.82 -3.70
CA GLY A 24 -8.18 34.93 -2.59
C GLY A 24 -9.28 33.95 -2.25
N ASP A 25 -10.56 34.40 -2.25
CA ASP A 25 -11.71 33.57 -1.91
C ASP A 25 -11.95 32.48 -2.95
N VAL A 26 -11.73 32.80 -4.23
CA VAL A 26 -11.82 31.82 -5.33
C VAL A 26 -10.74 30.75 -5.19
N ALA A 27 -9.51 31.15 -4.85
CA ALA A 27 -8.39 30.22 -4.62
C ALA A 27 -8.67 29.29 -3.42
N GLU A 28 -9.21 29.83 -2.33
CA GLU A 28 -9.59 29.09 -1.12
C GLU A 28 -10.67 28.03 -1.44
N ILE A 29 -11.74 28.43 -2.13
CA ILE A 29 -12.81 27.51 -2.56
C ILE A 29 -12.25 26.40 -3.45
N LEU A 30 -11.34 26.73 -4.37
CA LEU A 30 -10.75 25.76 -5.27
C LEU A 30 -9.87 24.75 -4.51
N ILE A 31 -9.05 25.23 -3.56
CA ILE A 31 -8.21 24.37 -2.71
C ILE A 31 -9.09 23.43 -1.87
N ILE A 32 -10.13 23.95 -1.23
CA ILE A 32 -11.08 23.17 -0.41
C ILE A 32 -11.78 22.12 -1.30
N ALA A 33 -12.24 22.50 -2.49
CA ALA A 33 -12.91 21.60 -3.42
C ALA A 33 -12.00 20.46 -3.88
N VAL A 34 -10.75 20.75 -4.21
CA VAL A 34 -9.74 19.76 -4.59
C VAL A 34 -9.43 18.82 -3.44
N LEU A 35 -9.22 19.36 -2.23
CA LEU A 35 -8.95 18.55 -1.04
C LEU A 35 -10.13 17.63 -0.71
N LEU A 36 -11.35 18.15 -0.76
CA LEU A 36 -12.56 17.39 -0.52
C LEU A 36 -12.77 16.30 -1.58
N TYR A 37 -12.49 16.60 -2.85
CA TYR A 37 -12.54 15.63 -3.94
C TYR A 37 -11.57 14.45 -3.70
N TYR A 38 -10.30 14.73 -3.41
CA TYR A 38 -9.31 13.69 -3.15
C TYR A 38 -9.66 12.86 -1.91
N THR A 39 -10.17 13.50 -0.85
CA THR A 39 -10.61 12.81 0.36
C THR A 39 -11.78 11.85 0.05
N LEU A 40 -12.77 12.29 -0.72
CA LEU A 40 -13.91 11.45 -1.11
C LEU A 40 -13.49 10.29 -2.04
N VAL A 41 -12.58 10.54 -2.98
CA VAL A 41 -12.06 9.49 -3.87
C VAL A 41 -11.31 8.44 -3.05
N TRP A 42 -10.46 8.87 -2.12
CA TRP A 42 -9.73 7.96 -1.24
C TRP A 42 -10.67 7.16 -0.32
N MET A 43 -11.70 7.80 0.25
CA MET A 43 -12.70 7.10 1.06
C MET A 43 -13.46 6.01 0.31
N LYS A 44 -13.68 6.15 -1.02
CA LYS A 44 -14.38 5.12 -1.82
C LYS A 44 -13.64 3.78 -1.84
N THR A 45 -12.33 3.77 -1.66
CA THR A 45 -11.49 2.56 -1.67
C THR A 45 -11.36 1.91 -0.30
N THR A 46 -11.91 2.54 0.75
CA THR A 46 -11.80 2.08 2.13
C THR A 46 -13.14 1.61 2.70
N ARG A 47 -13.10 0.84 3.81
CA ARG A 47 -14.30 0.44 4.58
C ARG A 47 -15.08 1.65 5.12
N ALA A 48 -14.43 2.81 5.24
CA ALA A 48 -15.06 4.07 5.66
C ALA A 48 -16.22 4.48 4.75
N TRP A 49 -16.24 4.08 3.47
CA TRP A 49 -17.36 4.33 2.55
C TRP A 49 -18.68 3.71 3.00
N ILE A 50 -18.62 2.51 3.59
CA ILE A 50 -19.81 1.82 4.12
C ILE A 50 -20.34 2.58 5.34
N LEU A 51 -19.43 3.02 6.23
CA LEU A 51 -19.77 3.81 7.41
C LEU A 51 -20.39 5.16 7.03
N LEU A 52 -19.83 5.84 6.02
CA LEU A 52 -20.37 7.10 5.52
C LEU A 52 -21.81 6.96 5.00
N LYS A 53 -22.10 5.89 4.25
CA LYS A 53 -23.45 5.60 3.80
C LYS A 53 -24.42 5.43 4.97
N GLY A 54 -24.02 4.68 6.00
CA GLY A 54 -24.81 4.52 7.23
C GLY A 54 -25.04 5.84 7.95
N LEU A 55 -24.04 6.69 8.05
CA LEU A 55 -24.13 8.01 8.66
C LEU A 55 -25.10 8.92 7.89
N ILE A 56 -25.04 8.91 6.55
CA ILE A 56 -25.96 9.69 5.70
C ILE A 56 -27.42 9.25 5.92
N VAL A 57 -27.66 7.94 6.04
CA VAL A 57 -29.01 7.41 6.30
C VAL A 57 -29.52 7.89 7.66
N ILE A 58 -28.70 7.84 8.70
CA ILE A 58 -29.06 8.34 10.04
C ILE A 58 -29.33 9.84 10.00
N LEU A 59 -28.51 10.62 9.30
CA LEU A 59 -28.68 12.06 9.15
C LEU A 59 -30.00 12.40 8.43
N ALA A 60 -30.29 11.68 7.33
CA ALA A 60 -31.53 11.84 6.58
C ALA A 60 -32.78 11.52 7.44
N PHE A 61 -32.68 10.46 8.27
CA PHE A 61 -33.73 10.12 9.24
C PHE A 61 -33.96 11.22 10.29
N LEU A 62 -32.87 11.76 10.85
CA LEU A 62 -32.95 12.86 11.81
C LEU A 62 -33.51 14.13 11.18
N LEU A 63 -33.19 14.41 9.93
CA LEU A 63 -33.73 15.55 9.17
C LEU A 63 -35.21 15.37 8.93
N LEU A 64 -35.66 14.15 8.61
CA LEU A 64 -37.09 13.81 8.47
C LEU A 64 -37.81 13.96 9.81
N ALA A 65 -37.24 13.47 10.92
CA ALA A 65 -37.79 13.64 12.27
C ALA A 65 -37.89 15.12 12.67
N TYR A 66 -36.96 15.96 12.25
CA TYR A 66 -37.02 17.39 12.44
C TYR A 66 -38.16 18.04 11.67
N PHE A 67 -38.33 17.65 10.38
CA PHE A 67 -39.41 18.15 9.54
C PHE A 67 -40.79 17.81 10.12
N PHE A 68 -40.98 16.59 10.62
CA PHE A 68 -42.21 16.15 11.28
C PHE A 68 -42.37 16.59 12.75
N ARG A 69 -41.43 17.41 13.27
CA ARG A 69 -41.41 17.91 14.64
C ARG A 69 -41.48 16.80 15.71
N MET A 70 -40.81 15.68 15.45
CA MET A 70 -40.77 14.55 16.38
C MET A 70 -39.81 14.84 17.56
N THR A 71 -40.32 15.56 18.58
CA THR A 71 -39.50 16.08 19.70
C THR A 71 -38.79 15.00 20.48
N THR A 72 -39.41 13.85 20.70
CA THR A 72 -38.82 12.72 21.47
C THR A 72 -37.64 12.16 20.78
N ILE A 73 -37.66 11.92 19.44
CA ILE A 73 -36.54 11.39 18.67
C ILE A 73 -35.41 12.39 18.66
N LEU A 74 -35.70 13.68 18.49
CA LEU A 74 -34.69 14.73 18.49
C LEU A 74 -33.99 14.87 19.85
N TRP A 75 -34.78 14.80 20.93
CA TRP A 75 -34.23 14.83 22.31
C TRP A 75 -33.31 13.63 22.56
N MET A 76 -33.74 12.43 22.16
CA MET A 76 -32.95 11.21 22.28
C MET A 76 -31.66 11.30 21.46
N ALA A 77 -31.72 11.78 20.22
CA ALA A 77 -30.55 11.98 19.36
C ALA A 77 -29.55 12.97 19.97
N GLN A 78 -30.01 14.06 20.56
CA GLN A 78 -29.14 15.05 21.22
C GLN A 78 -28.38 14.47 22.41
N ASN A 79 -29.01 13.61 23.21
CA ASN A 79 -28.37 12.97 24.37
C ASN A 79 -27.35 11.89 23.95
N VAL A 80 -27.61 11.18 22.83
CA VAL A 80 -26.75 10.12 22.31
C VAL A 80 -25.58 10.68 21.50
N LEU A 81 -25.69 11.91 20.97
CA LEU A 81 -24.71 12.49 20.04
C LEU A 81 -23.28 12.50 20.62
N GLY A 82 -23.12 12.84 21.91
CA GLY A 82 -21.82 12.85 22.57
C GLY A 82 -21.13 11.48 22.57
N PHE A 83 -21.89 10.43 22.87
CA PHE A 83 -21.41 9.05 22.83
C PHE A 83 -21.15 8.59 21.38
N ALA A 84 -22.01 8.99 20.45
CA ALA A 84 -21.89 8.64 19.03
C ALA A 84 -20.60 9.20 18.41
N VAL A 85 -20.21 10.42 18.75
CA VAL A 85 -18.95 11.03 18.30
C VAL A 85 -17.75 10.24 18.83
N THR A 86 -17.74 9.89 20.11
CA THR A 86 -16.67 9.10 20.71
C THR A 86 -16.57 7.72 20.07
N ALA A 87 -17.71 7.04 19.88
CA ALA A 87 -17.74 5.75 19.21
C ALA A 87 -17.24 5.83 17.77
N LEU A 88 -17.60 6.89 17.05
CA LEU A 88 -17.14 7.11 15.67
C LEU A 88 -15.60 7.27 15.61
N ILE A 89 -15.01 8.03 16.54
CA ILE A 89 -13.56 8.20 16.61
C ILE A 89 -12.88 6.84 16.83
N VAL A 90 -13.38 6.02 17.77
CA VAL A 90 -12.83 4.68 18.03
C VAL A 90 -12.93 3.78 16.80
N VAL A 91 -14.07 3.80 16.11
CA VAL A 91 -14.28 2.99 14.89
C VAL A 91 -13.38 3.44 13.74
N LEU A 92 -13.12 4.75 13.62
CA LEU A 92 -12.25 5.29 12.57
C LEU A 92 -10.76 5.28 12.94
N GLN A 93 -10.40 4.91 14.17
CA GLN A 93 -8.99 4.88 14.62
C GLN A 93 -8.06 4.10 13.68
N PRO A 94 -8.39 2.87 13.21
CA PRO A 94 -7.52 2.13 12.30
C PRO A 94 -7.35 2.81 10.94
N GLU A 95 -8.40 3.46 10.42
CA GLU A 95 -8.34 4.19 9.14
C GLU A 95 -7.50 5.45 9.25
N LEU A 96 -7.63 6.19 10.35
CA LEU A 96 -6.81 7.37 10.63
C LEU A 96 -5.34 6.99 10.77
N ARG A 97 -5.04 5.89 11.47
CA ARG A 97 -3.68 5.39 11.61
C ARG A 97 -3.09 5.02 10.24
N LYS A 98 -3.84 4.27 9.42
CA LYS A 98 -3.41 3.89 8.08
C LYS A 98 -3.18 5.12 7.18
N ALA A 99 -4.06 6.11 7.24
CA ALA A 99 -3.89 7.37 6.50
C ALA A 99 -2.62 8.13 6.91
N LEU A 100 -2.33 8.20 8.21
CA LEU A 100 -1.11 8.83 8.72
C LEU A 100 0.14 8.06 8.32
N GLU A 101 0.10 6.72 8.33
CA GLU A 101 1.18 5.87 7.86
C GLU A 101 1.43 6.07 6.37
N GLU A 102 0.40 6.15 5.53
CA GLU A 102 0.52 6.41 4.09
C GLU A 102 1.08 7.81 3.80
N LEU A 103 0.66 8.82 4.58
CA LEU A 103 1.22 10.18 4.48
C LEU A 103 2.69 10.21 4.90
N GLY A 104 3.06 9.45 5.92
CA GLY A 104 4.44 9.33 6.37
C GLY A 104 5.34 8.57 5.39
N LYS A 105 4.80 7.58 4.67
CA LYS A 105 5.51 6.82 3.64
C LYS A 105 5.75 7.62 2.36
N LYS A 106 4.83 8.52 2.00
CA LYS A 106 5.07 9.47 0.90
C LYS A 106 6.08 10.50 1.40
N ASN A 107 7.30 10.41 0.91
CA ASN A 107 8.47 11.23 1.24
C ASN A 107 8.29 12.76 1.04
N ILE A 108 7.12 13.32 1.32
CA ILE A 108 6.85 14.76 1.24
C ILE A 108 7.63 15.49 2.34
N ILE A 109 7.86 14.84 3.49
CA ILE A 109 8.57 15.43 4.64
C ILE A 109 10.09 15.30 4.49
N SER A 110 10.59 14.26 3.84
CA SER A 110 12.04 14.07 3.60
C SER A 110 12.61 15.09 2.58
N SER A 111 11.76 15.67 1.73
CA SER A 111 12.16 16.75 0.83
C SER A 111 12.33 18.10 1.54
N VAL A 112 11.77 18.27 2.74
CA VAL A 112 11.74 19.56 3.45
C VAL A 112 12.63 19.55 4.70
N LEU A 113 12.83 18.40 5.34
CA LEU A 113 13.66 18.25 6.53
C LEU A 113 14.61 17.06 6.36
N PRO A 114 15.91 17.29 6.12
CA PRO A 114 16.91 16.23 6.11
C PRO A 114 17.24 15.82 7.57
N PHE A 115 16.28 15.20 8.26
CA PHE A 115 16.51 14.61 9.56
C PHE A 115 16.72 13.10 9.39
N ASP A 116 17.91 12.72 9.80
CA ASP A 116 18.40 11.34 9.96
C ASP A 116 18.87 10.60 8.70
N ASN A 117 19.98 11.11 8.16
CA ASN A 117 20.90 10.29 7.37
C ASN A 117 21.82 9.50 8.29
N SER A 118 21.32 8.55 9.04
CA SER A 118 22.15 7.45 9.51
C SER A 118 22.35 6.49 8.33
N HIS A 119 23.46 6.71 7.60
CA HIS A 119 24.19 5.78 6.75
C HIS A 119 23.40 4.60 6.13
N ARG A 120 22.39 4.90 5.31
CA ARG A 120 22.03 3.98 4.25
C ARG A 120 22.71 4.48 2.99
N VAL A 121 23.93 4.04 2.81
CA VAL A 121 24.60 4.08 1.50
C VAL A 121 23.62 3.38 0.56
N ASN A 122 23.05 4.12 -0.40
CA ASN A 122 22.45 3.51 -1.60
C ASN A 122 23.61 2.82 -2.34
N GLU A 123 24.06 1.68 -1.84
CA GLU A 123 24.90 0.81 -2.63
C GLU A 123 24.02 0.30 -3.76
N GLU A 124 24.24 0.84 -4.94
CA GLU A 124 23.66 0.28 -6.16
C GLU A 124 23.86 -1.23 -6.13
N PHE A 125 22.83 -1.99 -6.45
CA PHE A 125 22.94 -3.43 -6.56
C PHE A 125 24.05 -3.76 -7.54
N SER A 126 25.11 -4.42 -7.03
CA SER A 126 26.24 -4.76 -7.86
C SER A 126 25.83 -5.80 -8.90
N GLU A 127 26.39 -5.70 -10.10
CA GLU A 127 26.27 -6.73 -11.13
C GLU A 127 26.58 -8.12 -10.62
N LYS A 128 27.55 -8.22 -9.69
CA LYS A 128 27.90 -9.45 -9.03
C LYS A 128 26.73 -10.02 -8.23
N THR A 129 26.01 -9.18 -7.46
CA THR A 129 24.86 -9.60 -6.66
C THR A 129 23.72 -10.10 -7.54
N ILE A 130 23.40 -9.39 -8.62
CA ILE A 130 22.38 -9.81 -9.59
C ILE A 130 22.73 -11.15 -10.21
N ASN A 131 23.98 -11.34 -10.61
CA ASN A 131 24.46 -12.61 -11.17
C ASN A 131 24.42 -13.77 -10.16
N GLU A 132 24.78 -13.52 -8.89
CA GLU A 132 24.74 -14.54 -7.83
C GLU A 132 23.30 -14.95 -7.51
N ILE A 133 22.35 -14.00 -7.44
CA ILE A 133 20.93 -14.30 -7.25
C ILE A 133 20.38 -15.10 -8.44
N THR A 134 20.67 -14.66 -9.66
CA THR A 134 20.22 -15.38 -10.89
C THR A 134 20.73 -16.81 -10.90
N LYS A 135 22.02 -17.00 -10.61
CA LYS A 135 22.65 -18.31 -10.55
C LYS A 135 21.99 -19.20 -9.50
N ALA A 136 21.76 -18.67 -8.28
CA ALA A 136 21.08 -19.41 -7.23
C ALA A 136 19.67 -19.86 -7.66
N CYS A 137 18.87 -18.95 -8.22
CA CYS A 137 17.52 -19.26 -8.68
C CYS A 137 17.49 -20.33 -9.77
N VAL A 138 18.41 -20.28 -10.73
CA VAL A 138 18.53 -21.28 -11.79
C VAL A 138 18.94 -22.64 -11.23
N GLU A 139 19.90 -22.70 -10.32
CA GLU A 139 20.34 -23.96 -9.71
C GLU A 139 19.25 -24.58 -8.83
N MET A 140 18.58 -23.77 -7.99
CA MET A 140 17.42 -24.22 -7.20
C MET A 140 16.26 -24.68 -8.07
N GLY A 141 16.01 -23.99 -9.19
CA GLY A 141 14.98 -24.39 -10.16
C GLY A 141 15.23 -25.77 -10.78
N LYS A 142 16.48 -26.11 -11.11
CA LYS A 142 16.85 -27.42 -11.68
C LYS A 142 16.54 -28.58 -10.73
N VAL A 143 16.74 -28.39 -9.43
CA VAL A 143 16.48 -29.41 -8.40
C VAL A 143 15.13 -29.25 -7.72
N ARG A 144 14.32 -28.28 -8.18
CA ARG A 144 12.99 -27.94 -7.64
C ARG A 144 13.02 -27.57 -6.15
N THR A 145 14.05 -26.90 -5.71
CA THR A 145 14.09 -26.28 -4.39
C THR A 145 13.28 -24.97 -4.43
N GLY A 146 12.22 -24.90 -3.61
CA GLY A 146 11.39 -23.71 -3.50
C GLY A 146 12.13 -22.58 -2.80
N ALA A 147 12.11 -21.36 -3.36
CA ALA A 147 12.73 -20.21 -2.78
C ALA A 147 11.84 -18.97 -2.86
N LEU A 148 11.95 -18.08 -1.87
CA LEU A 148 11.28 -16.79 -1.81
C LEU A 148 12.30 -15.73 -1.37
N ILE A 149 12.74 -14.90 -2.32
CA ILE A 149 13.77 -13.89 -2.12
C ILE A 149 13.14 -12.51 -2.32
N VAL A 150 13.22 -11.66 -1.32
CA VAL A 150 12.66 -10.30 -1.33
C VAL A 150 13.80 -9.29 -1.28
N ILE A 151 13.85 -8.41 -2.26
CA ILE A 151 14.86 -7.37 -2.38
C ILE A 151 14.25 -6.05 -1.93
N GLU A 152 14.75 -5.49 -0.83
CA GLU A 152 14.33 -4.20 -0.31
C GLU A 152 14.73 -3.08 -1.27
N GLN A 153 13.83 -2.11 -1.50
CA GLN A 153 14.14 -0.89 -2.22
C GLN A 153 13.97 0.35 -1.31
N LYS A 154 13.01 1.22 -1.60
CA LYS A 154 12.79 2.47 -0.83
C LYS A 154 11.99 2.23 0.45
N VAL A 155 11.02 1.31 0.38
CA VAL A 155 10.16 0.95 1.52
C VAL A 155 10.87 -0.06 2.38
N SER A 156 11.13 0.30 3.65
CA SER A 156 11.84 -0.58 4.58
C SER A 156 11.05 -1.83 4.92
N LEU A 157 11.72 -2.98 4.89
CA LEU A 157 11.18 -4.28 5.25
C LEU A 157 11.48 -4.70 6.70
N ARG A 158 11.95 -3.77 7.54
CA ARG A 158 12.40 -4.02 8.92
C ARG A 158 11.39 -4.75 9.81
N ASP A 159 10.08 -4.51 9.59
CA ASP A 159 9.04 -5.19 10.36
C ASP A 159 8.93 -6.67 10.01
N TYR A 160 9.27 -7.04 8.78
CA TYR A 160 9.32 -8.43 8.30
C TYR A 160 10.65 -9.10 8.65
N GLU A 161 11.79 -8.39 8.58
CA GLU A 161 13.10 -8.86 9.02
C GLU A 161 13.09 -9.40 10.45
N ARG A 162 12.41 -8.66 11.36
CA ARG A 162 12.29 -9.04 12.79
C ARG A 162 11.54 -10.34 13.04
N THR A 163 10.79 -10.84 12.07
CA THR A 163 10.09 -12.12 12.18
C THR A 163 10.99 -13.31 11.85
N GLY A 164 12.13 -13.05 11.23
CA GLY A 164 13.08 -14.04 10.76
C GLY A 164 14.29 -14.19 11.68
N ILE A 165 15.31 -14.82 11.14
CA ILE A 165 16.62 -15.06 11.76
C ILE A 165 17.64 -14.18 11.07
N ASP A 166 18.38 -13.39 11.84
CA ASP A 166 19.44 -12.52 11.33
C ASP A 166 20.57 -13.36 10.72
N VAL A 167 20.97 -13.03 9.48
CA VAL A 167 22.02 -13.71 8.74
C VAL A 167 23.23 -12.79 8.53
N ASP A 168 22.98 -11.55 8.15
CA ASP A 168 23.95 -10.50 7.85
C ASP A 168 25.13 -10.98 6.98
N GLY A 169 24.84 -11.68 5.89
CA GLY A 169 25.81 -12.29 4.99
C GLY A 169 25.90 -11.60 3.63
N ILE A 170 27.08 -11.64 2.98
CA ILE A 170 27.21 -11.18 1.59
C ILE A 170 26.42 -12.12 0.68
N VAL A 171 25.66 -11.54 -0.27
CA VAL A 171 24.91 -12.32 -1.26
C VAL A 171 25.85 -13.14 -2.12
N THR A 172 25.75 -14.46 -2.02
CA THR A 172 26.39 -15.44 -2.89
C THR A 172 25.41 -16.53 -3.26
N SER A 173 25.57 -17.14 -4.44
CA SER A 173 24.71 -18.25 -4.87
C SER A 173 24.73 -19.41 -3.89
N GLN A 174 25.92 -19.70 -3.32
CA GLN A 174 26.06 -20.76 -2.33
C GLN A 174 25.32 -20.48 -1.04
N LEU A 175 25.35 -19.24 -0.54
CA LEU A 175 24.62 -18.87 0.68
C LEU A 175 23.12 -19.03 0.46
N LEU A 176 22.58 -18.51 -0.66
CA LEU A 176 21.14 -18.61 -0.99
C LEU A 176 20.70 -20.07 -1.14
N ILE A 177 21.47 -20.89 -1.86
CA ILE A 177 21.15 -22.33 -2.02
C ILE A 177 21.14 -23.04 -0.67
N ASN A 178 22.13 -22.78 0.21
CA ASN A 178 22.17 -23.40 1.54
C ASN A 178 21.05 -22.94 2.46
N ILE A 179 20.59 -21.69 2.36
CA ILE A 179 19.44 -21.19 3.14
C ILE A 179 18.18 -21.97 2.74
N PHE A 180 17.94 -22.17 1.45
CA PHE A 180 16.72 -22.83 0.95
C PHE A 180 16.84 -24.36 0.87
N GLU A 181 17.97 -24.95 1.29
CA GLU A 181 18.13 -26.41 1.32
C GLU A 181 17.07 -27.04 2.22
N HIS A 182 16.47 -28.14 1.72
CA HIS A 182 15.39 -28.82 2.44
C HIS A 182 15.87 -29.36 3.82
N ASN A 183 14.96 -29.36 4.78
CA ASN A 183 15.18 -29.79 6.16
C ASN A 183 16.18 -28.96 6.96
N THR A 184 16.53 -27.75 6.52
CA THR A 184 17.23 -26.76 7.34
C THR A 184 16.22 -25.91 8.11
N GLN A 185 16.68 -25.23 9.18
CA GLN A 185 15.79 -24.29 9.91
C GLN A 185 15.58 -22.98 9.15
N LEU A 186 16.35 -22.70 8.12
CA LEU A 186 16.33 -21.43 7.39
C LEU A 186 15.46 -21.42 6.14
N HIS A 187 14.98 -22.61 5.66
CA HIS A 187 14.32 -22.72 4.36
C HIS A 187 12.84 -22.33 4.38
N ASP A 188 12.19 -22.32 5.58
CA ASP A 188 10.76 -22.05 5.68
C ASP A 188 10.48 -20.56 5.92
N GLY A 189 10.27 -19.84 4.85
CA GLY A 189 10.00 -18.42 4.85
C GLY A 189 10.71 -17.67 3.73
N ALA A 190 10.79 -16.36 3.85
CA ALA A 190 11.44 -15.51 2.88
C ALA A 190 12.86 -15.12 3.34
N VAL A 191 13.73 -14.93 2.37
CA VAL A 191 15.01 -14.25 2.55
C VAL A 191 14.86 -12.79 2.18
N ILE A 192 15.31 -11.89 3.04
CA ILE A 192 15.33 -10.45 2.76
C ILE A 192 16.76 -10.02 2.44
N ILE A 193 16.89 -9.34 1.30
CA ILE A 193 18.14 -8.78 0.81
C ILE A 193 18.04 -7.26 0.84
N GLN A 194 19.03 -6.61 1.46
CA GLN A 194 19.18 -5.17 1.46
C GLN A 194 20.57 -4.81 0.88
N GLY A 195 20.58 -4.04 -0.20
CA GLY A 195 21.80 -3.80 -0.95
C GLY A 195 22.45 -5.12 -1.40
N ASN A 196 23.72 -5.32 -1.06
CA ASN A 196 24.48 -6.52 -1.45
C ASN A 196 24.54 -7.59 -0.34
N ARG A 197 23.63 -7.54 0.65
CA ARG A 197 23.65 -8.44 1.81
C ARG A 197 22.30 -9.14 2.02
N VAL A 198 22.38 -10.41 2.40
CA VAL A 198 21.26 -11.15 3.00
C VAL A 198 21.16 -10.68 4.44
N VAL A 199 20.09 -9.99 4.79
CA VAL A 199 19.87 -9.44 6.13
C VAL A 199 19.27 -10.50 7.04
N SER A 200 18.18 -11.12 6.60
CA SER A 200 17.42 -12.08 7.40
C SER A 200 16.87 -13.21 6.53
N ALA A 201 16.64 -14.37 7.13
CA ALA A 201 16.01 -15.53 6.51
C ALA A 201 14.82 -16.01 7.35
N THR A 202 13.98 -16.89 6.81
CA THR A 202 12.77 -17.40 7.49
C THR A 202 11.77 -16.30 7.86
N CYS A 203 11.75 -15.22 7.09
CA CYS A 203 10.86 -14.10 7.35
C CYS A 203 9.41 -14.42 6.94
N TYR A 204 8.44 -14.04 7.79
CA TYR A 204 7.02 -14.19 7.48
C TYR A 204 6.51 -12.99 6.70
N LEU A 205 5.83 -13.27 5.59
CA LEU A 205 5.27 -12.26 4.70
C LEU A 205 3.74 -12.38 4.64
N PRO A 206 3.03 -11.27 4.36
CA PRO A 206 1.59 -11.31 4.14
C PRO A 206 1.25 -12.08 2.87
N LEU A 207 0.17 -12.82 2.90
CA LEU A 207 -0.36 -13.50 1.72
C LEU A 207 -1.31 -12.57 0.97
N SER A 208 -1.24 -12.58 -0.36
CA SER A 208 -2.19 -11.84 -1.20
C SER A 208 -3.59 -12.45 -1.13
N ASP A 209 -4.59 -11.59 -0.93
CA ASP A 209 -6.02 -11.93 -0.98
C ASP A 209 -6.60 -11.80 -2.40
N ASN A 210 -5.77 -11.56 -3.41
CA ASN A 210 -6.19 -11.37 -4.79
C ASN A 210 -6.79 -12.67 -5.36
N LEU A 211 -8.10 -12.66 -5.59
CA LEU A 211 -8.83 -13.77 -6.16
C LEU A 211 -8.53 -14.00 -7.65
N GLY A 212 -7.89 -13.05 -8.32
CA GLY A 212 -7.44 -13.17 -9.72
C GLY A 212 -6.20 -14.06 -9.88
N LEU A 213 -5.49 -14.38 -8.80
CA LEU A 213 -4.35 -15.28 -8.82
C LEU A 213 -4.83 -16.72 -9.03
N SER A 214 -4.13 -17.45 -9.91
CA SER A 214 -4.42 -18.87 -10.14
C SER A 214 -4.39 -19.67 -8.82
N LYS A 215 -5.36 -20.57 -8.65
CA LYS A 215 -5.43 -21.46 -7.49
C LYS A 215 -4.29 -22.48 -7.41
N GLU A 216 -3.60 -22.69 -8.51
CA GLU A 216 -2.40 -23.54 -8.60
C GLU A 216 -1.15 -22.93 -7.97
N LEU A 217 -1.22 -21.63 -7.58
CA LEU A 217 -0.09 -20.96 -6.97
C LEU A 217 0.00 -21.33 -5.50
N GLY A 218 1.16 -21.85 -5.08
CA GLY A 218 1.47 -22.18 -3.70
C GLY A 218 1.64 -20.94 -2.81
N THR A 219 1.87 -21.19 -1.53
CA THR A 219 1.99 -20.16 -0.49
C THR A 219 3.11 -19.16 -0.77
N ARG A 220 4.28 -19.61 -1.28
CA ARG A 220 5.41 -18.74 -1.64
C ARG A 220 5.04 -17.72 -2.72
N HIS A 221 4.28 -18.10 -3.73
CA HIS A 221 3.80 -17.17 -4.75
C HIS A 221 2.83 -16.14 -4.17
N ARG A 222 1.89 -16.58 -3.35
CA ARG A 222 0.93 -15.68 -2.69
C ARG A 222 1.62 -14.73 -1.72
N ALA A 223 2.65 -15.18 -1.02
CA ALA A 223 3.47 -14.34 -0.14
C ALA A 223 4.28 -13.31 -0.94
N GLY A 224 4.88 -13.75 -2.06
CA GLY A 224 5.64 -12.86 -2.93
C GLY A 224 4.78 -11.76 -3.56
N VAL A 225 3.57 -12.08 -4.01
CA VAL A 225 2.62 -11.07 -4.48
C VAL A 225 2.16 -10.18 -3.32
N GLY A 226 1.81 -10.77 -2.16
CA GLY A 226 1.30 -10.03 -1.00
C GLY A 226 2.26 -8.97 -0.50
N ILE A 227 3.56 -9.26 -0.42
CA ILE A 227 4.55 -8.24 -0.04
C ILE A 227 4.71 -7.17 -1.12
N SER A 228 4.65 -7.53 -2.40
CA SER A 228 4.77 -6.58 -3.52
C SER A 228 3.54 -5.68 -3.71
N GLU A 229 2.37 -6.06 -3.15
CA GLU A 229 1.16 -5.22 -3.14
C GLU A 229 1.27 -4.03 -2.17
N ILE A 230 2.06 -4.18 -1.10
CA ILE A 230 2.13 -3.21 0.00
C ILE A 230 3.48 -2.50 0.10
N THR A 231 4.48 -2.96 -0.65
CA THR A 231 5.82 -2.37 -0.71
C THR A 231 6.28 -2.24 -2.17
N ASP A 232 7.37 -1.52 -2.38
CA ASP A 232 8.05 -1.43 -3.68
C ASP A 232 9.15 -2.49 -3.84
N SER A 233 9.12 -3.56 -3.03
CA SER A 233 10.11 -4.63 -3.07
C SER A 233 10.01 -5.46 -4.34
N LEU A 234 11.16 -5.90 -4.85
CA LEU A 234 11.24 -6.90 -5.91
C LEU A 234 11.29 -8.30 -5.27
N THR A 235 10.32 -9.14 -5.59
CA THR A 235 10.25 -10.49 -5.03
C THR A 235 10.46 -11.55 -6.09
N ILE A 236 11.44 -12.44 -5.87
CA ILE A 236 11.77 -13.54 -6.77
C ILE A 236 11.31 -14.84 -6.12
N ILE A 237 10.59 -15.67 -6.86
CA ILE A 237 10.01 -16.94 -6.41
C ILE A 237 10.50 -18.08 -7.30
N VAL A 238 11.03 -19.12 -6.69
CA VAL A 238 11.32 -20.39 -7.35
C VAL A 238 10.30 -21.42 -6.90
N SER A 239 9.60 -22.03 -7.86
CA SER A 239 8.56 -23.02 -7.57
C SER A 239 9.16 -24.37 -7.20
N GLU A 240 8.75 -24.94 -6.08
CA GLU A 240 9.14 -26.31 -5.68
C GLU A 240 8.45 -27.40 -6.51
N GLU A 241 7.31 -27.08 -7.14
CA GLU A 241 6.58 -28.04 -7.96
C GLU A 241 7.14 -28.11 -9.39
N THR A 242 7.43 -26.94 -9.97
CA THR A 242 7.78 -26.84 -11.39
C THR A 242 9.23 -26.45 -11.65
N GLY A 243 9.94 -25.94 -10.65
CA GLY A 243 11.28 -25.37 -10.77
C GLY A 243 11.33 -24.03 -11.53
N LYS A 244 10.17 -23.51 -11.93
CA LYS A 244 10.09 -22.26 -12.70
C LYS A 244 10.29 -21.04 -11.81
N ILE A 245 10.95 -20.03 -12.39
CA ILE A 245 11.21 -18.76 -11.72
C ILE A 245 10.10 -17.78 -12.06
N SER A 246 9.64 -17.04 -11.07
CA SER A 246 8.65 -15.98 -11.20
C SER A 246 9.14 -14.73 -10.44
N VAL A 247 8.67 -13.56 -10.87
CA VAL A 247 8.95 -12.28 -10.22
C VAL A 247 7.62 -11.61 -9.87
N ALA A 248 7.50 -11.12 -8.64
CA ALA A 248 6.39 -10.29 -8.21
C ALA A 248 6.89 -8.86 -7.95
N TYR A 249 6.21 -7.87 -8.53
CA TYR A 249 6.50 -6.44 -8.38
C TYR A 249 5.21 -5.63 -8.54
N GLU A 250 4.96 -4.67 -7.64
CA GLU A 250 3.75 -3.82 -7.64
C GLU A 250 2.41 -4.61 -7.71
N GLY A 251 2.37 -5.81 -7.09
CA GLY A 251 1.19 -6.68 -7.09
C GLY A 251 1.00 -7.52 -8.36
N GLU A 252 1.85 -7.36 -9.37
CA GLU A 252 1.83 -8.15 -10.59
C GLU A 252 2.81 -9.32 -10.51
N LEU A 253 2.41 -10.48 -11.03
CA LEU A 253 3.21 -11.71 -11.06
C LEU A 253 3.59 -12.08 -12.50
N GLU A 254 4.88 -11.97 -12.82
CA GLU A 254 5.45 -12.45 -14.08
C GLU A 254 6.01 -13.86 -13.88
N ARG A 255 5.61 -14.81 -14.74
CA ARG A 255 5.91 -16.24 -14.54
C ARG A 255 6.80 -16.79 -15.65
N ASN A 256 7.50 -17.90 -15.34
CA ASN A 256 8.30 -18.67 -16.29
C ASN A 256 9.47 -17.88 -16.90
N LEU A 257 10.16 -17.11 -16.08
CA LEU A 257 11.34 -16.37 -16.49
C LEU A 257 12.54 -17.34 -16.65
N ASP A 258 13.31 -17.13 -17.70
CA ASP A 258 14.64 -17.71 -17.85
C ASP A 258 15.72 -16.84 -17.19
N ALA A 259 16.96 -17.29 -17.20
CA ALA A 259 18.07 -16.58 -16.52
C ALA A 259 18.28 -15.15 -17.06
N ASP A 260 18.16 -14.97 -18.37
CA ASP A 260 18.41 -13.68 -19.00
C ASP A 260 17.26 -12.71 -18.74
N SER A 261 16.02 -13.17 -18.86
CA SER A 261 14.82 -12.38 -18.54
C SER A 261 14.79 -11.98 -17.04
N LEU A 262 15.20 -12.88 -16.14
CA LEU A 262 15.30 -12.57 -14.72
C LEU A 262 16.33 -11.46 -14.47
N ARG A 263 17.51 -11.56 -15.09
CA ARG A 263 18.57 -10.55 -14.98
C ARG A 263 18.12 -9.20 -15.51
N ASP A 264 17.53 -9.17 -16.68
CA ASP A 264 17.01 -7.95 -17.31
C ASP A 264 15.92 -7.30 -16.45
N ARG A 265 15.05 -8.12 -15.84
CA ARG A 265 14.01 -7.63 -14.96
C ARG A 265 14.58 -7.01 -13.69
N MET A 266 15.57 -7.67 -13.06
CA MET A 266 16.27 -7.11 -11.91
C MET A 266 16.97 -5.79 -12.25
N HIS A 267 17.70 -5.71 -13.38
CA HIS A 267 18.33 -4.46 -13.83
C HIS A 267 17.32 -3.35 -14.02
N LYS A 268 16.19 -3.64 -14.68
CA LYS A 268 15.17 -2.64 -14.97
C LYS A 268 14.54 -2.07 -13.71
N ILE A 269 14.38 -2.89 -12.67
CA ILE A 269 13.69 -2.48 -11.43
C ILE A 269 14.69 -1.89 -10.42
N LEU A 270 15.87 -2.49 -10.27
CA LEU A 270 16.82 -2.12 -9.22
C LEU A 270 17.74 -0.96 -9.61
N ASN A 271 18.18 -0.89 -10.88
CA ASN A 271 19.17 0.08 -11.34
C ASN A 271 18.59 1.25 -12.16
N ASN A 272 17.31 1.17 -12.57
CA ASN A 272 16.60 2.32 -13.13
C ASN A 272 15.60 2.82 -12.06
N PRO A 273 15.84 3.99 -11.43
CA PRO A 273 14.77 4.65 -10.70
C PRO A 273 13.67 4.96 -11.71
N VAL A 274 12.54 4.29 -11.57
CA VAL A 274 11.37 4.42 -12.42
C VAL A 274 11.06 5.90 -12.58
N GLU A 275 11.24 6.43 -13.79
CA GLU A 275 10.52 7.62 -14.22
C GLU A 275 9.05 7.31 -13.96
N GLU A 276 8.40 8.12 -13.14
CA GLU A 276 6.96 8.06 -12.90
C GLU A 276 6.26 7.96 -14.25
N HIS A 277 5.87 6.76 -14.65
CA HIS A 277 4.90 6.59 -15.71
C HIS A 277 3.56 7.12 -15.20
N LYS A 278 3.39 8.43 -15.26
CA LYS A 278 2.10 9.08 -15.46
C LYS A 278 1.54 8.62 -16.79
N ASN A 279 1.17 7.39 -16.90
CA ASN A 279 0.25 6.95 -17.91
C ASN A 279 -1.14 7.49 -17.55
N LEU A 280 -1.38 8.75 -17.90
CA LEU A 280 -2.69 9.27 -18.18
C LEU A 280 -3.32 8.30 -19.20
N ARG A 281 -4.10 7.35 -18.71
CA ARG A 281 -5.05 6.61 -19.53
C ARG A 281 -6.05 7.64 -20.07
N ILE A 282 -5.71 8.25 -21.18
CA ILE A 282 -6.65 9.00 -22.00
C ILE A 282 -7.70 7.98 -22.44
N TRP A 283 -8.85 8.08 -21.82
CA TRP A 283 -10.04 7.32 -22.15
C TRP A 283 -10.41 7.64 -23.62
N LYS A 284 -9.98 6.79 -24.56
CA LYS A 284 -10.48 6.81 -25.94
C LYS A 284 -11.94 6.40 -25.91
N GLY A 285 -12.83 7.38 -26.02
CA GLY A 285 -14.25 7.20 -26.22
C GLY A 285 -14.49 6.29 -27.41
N ARG A 286 -15.29 5.27 -27.19
CA ARG A 286 -15.80 4.32 -28.18
C ARG A 286 -16.78 5.05 -29.07
N SER A 287 -16.35 5.48 -30.25
CA SER A 287 -17.28 5.99 -31.27
C SER A 287 -18.20 4.85 -31.71
N ARG A 288 -19.49 5.05 -31.53
CA ARG A 288 -20.54 4.23 -32.12
C ARG A 288 -20.55 4.52 -33.62
N ASP A 289 -20.10 3.59 -34.44
CA ASP A 289 -20.51 3.58 -35.85
C ASP A 289 -21.85 2.89 -35.97
N LYS A 290 -22.82 3.69 -36.44
CA LYS A 290 -24.09 3.24 -37.00
C LYS A 290 -23.84 2.70 -38.41
N LYS A 291 -24.20 1.48 -38.67
CA LYS A 291 -24.86 1.09 -39.90
C LYS A 291 -25.78 -0.10 -39.62
#